data_d702443fb9c133f20338c96df01006cc
#
_entry.id   d702443fb9c133f20338c96df01006cc
#
_cell.length_a   1.000
_cell.length_b   1.000
_cell.length_c   1.000
_cell.angle_alpha   90.00
_cell.angle_beta   90.00
_cell.angle_gamma   90.00
#
_symmetry.space_group_name_H-M   'P 1'
#
loop_
_entity.id
_entity.type
_entity.pdbx_description
1 polymer ?
#
loop_
_entity_poly.entity_id
_entity_poly.type
_entity_poly.pdbx_seq_one_letter_code
_entity_poly.pdbx_strand_id
1 'polypeptide(L)'
;TFQQSYTQNLSYENQIAPFSFDINITAELAKYRIKIYTEYNGTFDLVKDIDDIVAGDVFVIQGQSNAAAVMYNGSASSYQSDYIRVYSGGNVSSSGLLSNDSWYYGQGDGNENSNGNTGQWGLVLAKKLVDELNIPIAIFNSAHGGQPISFFQAPTNYSSSTNSNYGRLYY
;
A
#
# COMPACT_ATOMS: atom_id res chain seq x y z
N THR A 1 -0.86 25.37 5.96
CA THR A 1 -1.61 24.10 6.09
C THR A 1 -2.98 24.33 5.48
N PHE A 2 -3.29 23.61 4.41
CA PHE A 2 -4.63 23.61 3.82
C PHE A 2 -5.54 22.78 4.71
N GLN A 3 -6.74 23.28 5.01
CA GLN A 3 -7.76 22.56 5.76
C GLN A 3 -9.09 22.65 5.02
N GLN A 4 -9.72 21.51 4.80
CA GLN A 4 -11.03 21.40 4.19
C GLN A 4 -11.92 20.57 5.10
N SER A 5 -13.19 20.95 5.24
CA SER A 5 -14.16 20.22 6.04
C SER A 5 -15.39 19.86 5.21
N TYR A 6 -15.94 18.68 5.49
CA TYR A 6 -17.17 18.17 4.91
C TYR A 6 -18.13 17.82 6.03
N THR A 7 -19.42 18.04 5.84
CA THR A 7 -20.45 17.73 6.81
C THR A 7 -21.60 16.99 6.14
N GLN A 8 -22.11 15.96 6.78
CA GLN A 8 -23.29 15.21 6.34
C GLN A 8 -24.22 14.98 7.52
N ASN A 9 -25.50 15.31 7.36
CA ASN A 9 -26.52 14.93 8.34
C ASN A 9 -26.77 13.43 8.30
N LEU A 10 -26.84 12.81 9.47
CA LEU A 10 -27.08 11.37 9.59
C LEU A 10 -28.58 11.08 9.59
N SER A 11 -29.03 10.14 8.76
CA SER A 11 -30.37 9.56 8.79
C SER A 11 -30.29 8.13 9.33
N TYR A 12 -30.96 7.90 10.43
CA TYR A 12 -30.91 6.61 11.12
C TYR A 12 -32.03 5.68 10.64
N GLU A 13 -31.64 4.46 10.29
CA GLU A 13 -32.55 3.33 10.06
C GLU A 13 -32.07 2.15 10.91
N ASN A 14 -32.94 1.59 11.76
CA ASN A 14 -32.60 0.50 12.68
C ASN A 14 -31.32 0.77 13.51
N GLN A 15 -31.18 2.00 14.02
CA GLN A 15 -30.03 2.47 14.80
C GLN A 15 -28.70 2.54 14.03
N ILE A 16 -28.72 2.41 12.71
CA ILE A 16 -27.56 2.53 11.83
C ILE A 16 -27.75 3.76 10.93
N ALA A 17 -26.70 4.55 10.80
CA ALA A 17 -26.64 5.70 9.88
C ALA A 17 -25.40 5.59 9.01
N PRO A 18 -25.51 5.10 7.76
CA PRO A 18 -24.40 5.07 6.83
C PRO A 18 -24.03 6.50 6.41
N PHE A 19 -22.74 6.74 6.22
CA PHE A 19 -22.24 7.98 5.66
C PHE A 19 -21.10 7.72 4.69
N SER A 20 -20.87 8.66 3.76
CA SER A 20 -19.78 8.60 2.80
C SER A 20 -19.33 10.02 2.45
N PHE A 21 -18.01 10.20 2.35
CA PHE A 21 -17.41 11.43 1.86
C PHE A 21 -16.45 11.12 0.71
N ASP A 22 -16.60 11.80 -0.40
CA ASP A 22 -15.67 11.77 -1.51
C ASP A 22 -14.64 12.89 -1.32
N ILE A 23 -13.40 12.51 -1.07
CA ILE A 23 -12.30 13.44 -0.79
C ILE A 23 -11.26 13.34 -1.89
N ASN A 24 -10.99 14.46 -2.56
CA ASN A 24 -9.90 14.55 -3.52
C ASN A 24 -8.60 14.87 -2.79
N ILE A 25 -7.61 13.98 -2.91
CA ILE A 25 -6.27 14.16 -2.37
C ILE A 25 -5.32 14.38 -3.54
N THR A 26 -4.60 15.50 -3.53
CA THR A 26 -3.62 15.82 -4.57
C THR A 26 -2.40 14.91 -4.44
N ALA A 27 -1.92 14.37 -5.56
CA ALA A 27 -0.65 13.65 -5.60
C ALA A 27 0.49 14.68 -5.56
N GLU A 28 1.13 14.80 -4.40
CA GLU A 28 2.26 15.69 -4.13
C GLU A 28 3.07 15.17 -2.94
N LEU A 29 4.30 15.67 -2.76
CA LEU A 29 5.14 15.29 -1.63
C LEU A 29 4.64 15.94 -0.32
N ALA A 30 3.42 15.58 0.08
CA ALA A 30 2.79 16.00 1.31
C ALA A 30 2.15 14.81 2.05
N LYS A 31 2.02 14.95 3.35
CA LYS A 31 1.30 14.01 4.21
C LYS A 31 -0.02 14.62 4.62
N TYR A 32 -1.07 13.85 4.46
CA TYR A 32 -2.44 14.24 4.80
C TYR A 32 -2.89 13.57 6.09
N ARG A 33 -3.81 14.23 6.77
CA ARG A 33 -4.48 13.71 7.97
C ARG A 33 -5.98 13.89 7.84
N ILE A 34 -6.73 12.83 8.07
CA ILE A 34 -8.19 12.82 8.04
C ILE A 34 -8.69 12.60 9.46
N LYS A 35 -9.56 13.49 9.93
CA LYS A 35 -10.26 13.37 11.20
C LYS A 35 -11.76 13.30 10.96
N ILE A 36 -12.40 12.33 11.57
CA ILE A 36 -13.85 12.13 11.52
C ILE A 36 -14.41 12.42 12.90
N TYR A 37 -15.39 13.31 12.92
CA TYR A 37 -16.10 13.70 14.15
C TYR A 37 -17.59 13.37 14.00
N THR A 38 -18.23 13.01 15.10
CA THR A 38 -19.67 13.15 15.26
C THR A 38 -19.97 14.45 15.95
N GLU A 39 -21.09 15.08 15.58
CA GLU A 39 -21.57 16.30 16.22
C GLU A 39 -22.98 16.08 16.74
N TYR A 40 -23.21 16.41 18.03
CA TYR A 40 -24.52 16.40 18.66
C TYR A 40 -24.67 17.63 19.55
N ASN A 41 -25.69 18.42 19.28
CA ASN A 41 -25.98 19.67 20.03
C ASN A 41 -24.78 20.61 20.18
N GLY A 42 -23.99 20.76 19.10
CA GLY A 42 -22.81 21.62 19.07
C GLY A 42 -21.57 21.03 19.76
N THR A 43 -21.64 19.80 20.24
CA THR A 43 -20.49 19.09 20.80
C THR A 43 -19.90 18.14 19.76
N PHE A 44 -18.57 18.21 19.59
CA PHE A 44 -17.83 17.37 18.64
C PHE A 44 -17.04 16.29 19.35
N ASP A 45 -17.30 15.03 18.99
CA ASP A 45 -16.56 13.88 19.47
C ASP A 45 -15.71 13.29 18.34
N LEU A 46 -14.40 13.15 18.56
CA LEU A 46 -13.48 12.53 17.61
C LEU A 46 -13.72 11.03 17.53
N VAL A 47 -14.17 10.55 16.37
CA VAL A 47 -14.44 9.13 16.12
C VAL A 47 -13.24 8.43 15.52
N LYS A 48 -12.54 9.08 14.58
CA LYS A 48 -11.41 8.52 13.87
C LYS A 48 -10.38 9.59 13.55
N ASP A 49 -9.12 9.25 13.71
CA ASP A 49 -7.97 10.07 13.32
C ASP A 49 -7.01 9.18 12.53
N ILE A 50 -6.77 9.53 11.28
CA ILE A 50 -5.89 8.80 10.35
C ILE A 50 -4.88 9.81 9.84
N ASP A 51 -3.63 9.58 10.10
CA ASP A 51 -2.53 10.42 9.66
C ASP A 51 -1.58 9.67 8.70
N ASP A 52 -0.53 10.35 8.28
CA ASP A 52 0.50 9.81 7.39
C ASP A 52 -0.04 9.27 6.05
N ILE A 53 -1.15 9.82 5.57
CA ILE A 53 -1.74 9.48 4.27
C ILE A 53 -0.94 10.20 3.18
N VAL A 54 -0.60 9.48 2.12
CA VAL A 54 0.02 10.02 0.91
C VAL A 54 -0.77 9.59 -0.33
N ALA A 55 -0.75 10.39 -1.38
CA ALA A 55 -1.36 10.10 -2.67
C ALA A 55 -0.32 10.13 -3.78
N GLY A 56 -0.31 9.12 -4.64
CA GLY A 56 0.66 9.02 -5.73
C GLY A 56 0.42 7.78 -6.59
N ASP A 57 1.46 7.31 -7.28
CA ASP A 57 1.38 6.20 -8.22
C ASP A 57 1.79 4.86 -7.59
N VAL A 58 1.24 3.77 -8.14
CA VAL A 58 1.53 2.40 -7.72
C VAL A 58 2.22 1.65 -8.86
N PHE A 59 3.33 0.99 -8.54
CA PHE A 59 4.08 0.13 -9.44
C PHE A 59 4.12 -1.30 -8.90
N VAL A 60 3.95 -2.27 -9.77
CA VAL A 60 4.02 -3.70 -9.43
C VAL A 60 5.31 -4.29 -9.98
N ILE A 61 6.08 -4.94 -9.12
CA ILE A 61 7.24 -5.73 -9.49
C ILE A 61 6.81 -7.20 -9.43
N GLN A 62 6.95 -7.90 -10.54
CA GLN A 62 6.61 -9.32 -10.64
C GLN A 62 7.72 -10.11 -11.33
N GLY A 63 7.99 -11.29 -10.81
CA GLY A 63 9.02 -12.17 -11.33
C GLY A 63 9.63 -13.06 -10.25
N GLN A 64 10.70 -13.72 -10.57
CA GLN A 64 11.38 -14.60 -9.61
C GLN A 64 12.52 -13.88 -8.85
N SER A 65 13.57 -14.58 -8.45
CA SER A 65 14.62 -14.10 -7.54
C SER A 65 15.28 -12.77 -7.93
N ASN A 66 15.52 -12.53 -9.23
CA ASN A 66 16.07 -11.26 -9.68
C ASN A 66 15.09 -10.09 -9.52
N ALA A 67 13.79 -10.35 -9.60
CA ALA A 67 12.75 -9.37 -9.35
C ALA A 67 12.53 -9.15 -7.85
N ALA A 68 12.60 -10.21 -7.04
CA ALA A 68 12.57 -10.11 -5.58
C ALA A 68 13.76 -9.29 -5.04
N ALA A 69 14.92 -9.43 -5.68
CA ALA A 69 16.14 -8.67 -5.38
C ALA A 69 16.50 -8.63 -3.90
N VAL A 70 16.43 -9.78 -3.25
CA VAL A 70 16.71 -9.92 -1.83
C VAL A 70 18.21 -9.80 -1.56
N MET A 71 18.58 -8.93 -0.66
CA MET A 71 19.95 -8.81 -0.17
C MET A 71 19.96 -8.26 1.26
N TYR A 72 20.51 -9.02 2.17
CA TYR A 72 20.46 -8.70 3.59
C TYR A 72 21.49 -7.64 4.04
N ASN A 73 22.56 -7.47 3.31
CA ASN A 73 23.65 -6.57 3.64
C ASN A 73 23.92 -5.57 2.49
N GLY A 74 22.87 -5.11 1.85
CA GLY A 74 22.97 -4.16 0.77
C GLY A 74 23.05 -2.71 1.25
N SER A 75 23.03 -1.80 0.29
CA SER A 75 23.07 -0.35 0.54
C SER A 75 21.77 0.36 0.11
N ALA A 76 20.72 -0.39 -0.23
CA ALA A 76 19.48 0.19 -0.73
C ALA A 76 18.74 0.99 0.34
N SER A 77 18.96 0.71 1.62
CA SER A 77 18.34 1.48 2.71
C SER A 77 18.68 2.98 2.70
N SER A 78 19.77 3.39 2.02
CA SER A 78 20.08 4.80 1.79
C SER A 78 19.06 5.53 0.88
N TYR A 79 18.23 4.79 0.16
CA TYR A 79 17.18 5.31 -0.72
C TYR A 79 15.81 5.35 -0.06
N GLN A 80 15.70 5.08 1.23
CA GLN A 80 14.43 5.19 1.96
C GLN A 80 13.88 6.62 1.92
N SER A 81 12.57 6.72 1.88
CA SER A 81 11.86 8.00 1.90
C SER A 81 10.49 7.84 2.55
N ASP A 82 10.04 8.88 3.22
CA ASP A 82 8.68 8.97 3.76
C ASP A 82 7.58 8.91 2.69
N TYR A 83 7.96 9.04 1.43
CA TYR A 83 7.06 9.03 0.28
C TYR A 83 7.13 7.73 -0.54
N ILE A 84 7.82 6.70 -0.01
CA ILE A 84 7.83 5.36 -0.60
C ILE A 84 7.04 4.42 0.30
N ARG A 85 6.01 3.83 -0.25
CA ARG A 85 5.07 2.95 0.47
C ARG A 85 5.03 1.56 -0.14
N VAL A 86 4.69 0.60 0.70
CA VAL A 86 4.40 -0.80 0.33
C VAL A 86 3.15 -1.24 1.07
N TYR A 87 2.17 -1.80 0.35
CA TYR A 87 1.02 -2.42 0.96
C TYR A 87 1.29 -3.89 1.22
N SER A 88 0.92 -4.39 2.39
CA SER A 88 1.10 -5.78 2.82
C SER A 88 2.52 -6.27 2.62
N GLY A 89 3.37 -5.94 3.55
CA GLY A 89 4.69 -6.54 3.61
C GLY A 89 4.59 -7.97 4.05
N GLY A 90 5.09 -8.86 3.29
CA GLY A 90 5.45 -10.07 3.80
C GLY A 90 4.67 -11.29 3.45
N ASN A 91 5.09 -12.30 3.86
CA ASN A 91 4.91 -13.71 3.89
C ASN A 91 3.82 -14.25 2.96
N VAL A 92 4.17 -14.56 1.77
CA VAL A 92 3.36 -15.42 0.91
C VAL A 92 3.57 -16.84 1.38
N SER A 93 2.81 -17.32 2.35
CA SER A 93 2.82 -18.73 2.69
C SER A 93 2.16 -19.55 1.59
N SER A 94 2.60 -20.81 1.44
CA SER A 94 1.97 -21.78 0.52
C SER A 94 0.48 -22.04 0.85
N SER A 95 -0.01 -21.55 1.96
CA SER A 95 -1.37 -21.77 2.47
C SER A 95 -2.34 -20.61 2.28
N GLY A 96 -1.96 -19.54 1.62
CA GLY A 96 -2.88 -18.44 1.29
C GLY A 96 -2.33 -17.03 1.45
N LEU A 97 -3.19 -16.09 1.17
CA LEU A 97 -2.98 -14.66 1.41
C LEU A 97 -2.62 -14.40 2.86
N LEU A 98 -1.56 -13.66 3.07
CA LEU A 98 -1.31 -13.18 4.38
C LEU A 98 -2.03 -11.91 4.63
N SER A 99 -2.73 -12.03 5.63
CA SER A 99 -3.52 -11.03 6.28
C SER A 99 -2.65 -10.04 7.07
N ASN A 100 -1.89 -9.22 6.40
CA ASN A 100 -1.38 -8.03 7.03
C ASN A 100 -1.78 -6.82 6.18
N ASP A 101 -3.06 -6.49 6.17
CA ASP A 101 -3.66 -5.39 5.42
C ASP A 101 -3.17 -4.03 5.94
N SER A 102 -1.88 -3.80 5.79
CA SER A 102 -1.21 -2.62 6.31
C SER A 102 -0.25 -2.01 5.31
N TRP A 103 -0.10 -0.70 5.42
CA TRP A 103 0.88 0.07 4.69
C TRP A 103 2.18 0.20 5.49
N TYR A 104 3.30 0.09 4.82
CA TYR A 104 4.64 0.22 5.39
C TYR A 104 5.48 1.22 4.61
N TYR A 105 6.51 1.76 5.25
CA TYR A 105 7.59 2.45 4.55
C TYR A 105 8.42 1.45 3.74
N GLY A 106 8.81 1.84 2.52
CA GLY A 106 9.60 0.99 1.64
C GLY A 106 10.98 0.67 2.22
N GLN A 107 11.37 -0.59 2.15
CA GLN A 107 12.67 -1.11 2.54
C GLN A 107 13.29 -1.95 1.42
N GLY A 108 14.61 -1.86 1.22
CA GLY A 108 15.30 -2.57 0.16
C GLY A 108 16.26 -3.67 0.62
N ASP A 109 16.70 -3.61 1.87
CA ASP A 109 17.74 -4.50 2.43
C ASP A 109 17.12 -5.57 3.36
N GLY A 110 15.95 -6.07 3.02
CA GLY A 110 15.21 -7.04 3.81
C GLY A 110 15.04 -8.39 3.12
N ASN A 111 14.53 -9.35 3.88
CA ASN A 111 14.04 -10.63 3.33
C ASN A 111 12.82 -10.37 2.43
N GLU A 112 12.60 -11.19 1.40
CA GLU A 112 11.42 -11.12 0.55
C GLU A 112 10.10 -11.17 1.32
N ASN A 113 10.12 -11.72 2.53
CA ASN A 113 8.98 -11.83 3.43
C ASN A 113 8.95 -10.75 4.53
N SER A 114 9.80 -9.75 4.47
CA SER A 114 9.80 -8.67 5.46
C SER A 114 8.75 -7.61 5.13
N ASN A 115 8.13 -7.06 6.16
CA ASN A 115 7.21 -5.94 6.00
C ASN A 115 7.88 -4.76 5.29
N GLY A 116 7.23 -4.23 4.28
CA GLY A 116 7.74 -3.07 3.52
C GLY A 116 8.83 -3.40 2.50
N ASN A 117 9.13 -4.67 2.25
CA ASN A 117 10.18 -5.03 1.30
C ASN A 117 9.78 -4.70 -0.14
N THR A 118 10.56 -3.84 -0.78
CA THR A 118 10.48 -3.52 -2.21
C THR A 118 11.52 -4.25 -3.05
N GLY A 119 12.49 -4.91 -2.41
CA GLY A 119 13.72 -5.37 -3.03
C GLY A 119 14.72 -4.23 -3.28
N GLN A 120 15.98 -4.59 -3.50
CA GLN A 120 17.10 -3.64 -3.66
C GLN A 120 16.83 -2.61 -4.75
N TRP A 121 16.66 -3.05 -5.98
CA TRP A 121 16.44 -2.15 -7.10
C TRP A 121 15.03 -1.51 -7.10
N GLY A 122 14.05 -2.17 -6.47
CA GLY A 122 12.70 -1.62 -6.30
C GLY A 122 12.70 -0.34 -5.48
N LEU A 123 13.47 -0.32 -4.38
CA LEU A 123 13.61 0.89 -3.56
C LEU A 123 14.35 2.00 -4.31
N VAL A 124 15.42 1.66 -5.03
CA VAL A 124 16.16 2.64 -5.85
C VAL A 124 15.28 3.21 -6.95
N LEU A 125 14.49 2.36 -7.62
CA LEU A 125 13.51 2.79 -8.63
C LEU A 125 12.49 3.75 -8.03
N ALA A 126 11.86 3.35 -6.92
CA ALA A 126 10.86 4.17 -6.26
C ALA A 126 11.42 5.54 -5.88
N LYS A 127 12.64 5.59 -5.31
CA LYS A 127 13.27 6.86 -4.96
C LYS A 127 13.50 7.76 -6.17
N LYS A 128 13.97 7.19 -7.27
CA LYS A 128 14.16 7.95 -8.51
C LYS A 128 12.84 8.49 -9.07
N LEU A 129 11.78 7.69 -9.02
CA LEU A 129 10.44 8.12 -9.43
C LEU A 129 9.90 9.22 -8.52
N VAL A 130 10.08 9.12 -7.21
CA VAL A 130 9.71 10.19 -6.27
C VAL A 130 10.43 11.49 -6.62
N ASP A 131 11.73 11.42 -6.88
CA ASP A 131 12.54 12.61 -7.17
C ASP A 131 12.21 13.24 -8.54
N GLU A 132 11.87 12.42 -9.54
CA GLU A 132 11.55 12.89 -10.88
C GLU A 132 10.12 13.42 -10.99
N LEU A 133 9.17 12.70 -10.41
CA LEU A 133 7.74 13.00 -10.55
C LEU A 133 7.21 13.94 -9.45
N ASN A 134 7.95 14.10 -8.35
CA ASN A 134 7.54 14.87 -7.17
C ASN A 134 6.20 14.40 -6.56
N ILE A 135 5.95 13.10 -6.60
CA ILE A 135 4.79 12.44 -5.99
C ILE A 135 5.22 11.22 -5.18
N PRO A 136 4.43 10.79 -4.18
CA PRO A 136 4.63 9.51 -3.50
C PRO A 136 4.53 8.32 -4.47
N ILE A 137 5.31 7.28 -4.19
CA ILE A 137 5.35 6.04 -4.98
C ILE A 137 5.10 4.85 -4.07
N ALA A 138 4.18 3.98 -4.47
CA ALA A 138 4.02 2.68 -3.86
C ALA A 138 4.61 1.58 -4.75
N ILE A 139 5.30 0.63 -4.13
CA ILE A 139 5.82 -0.57 -4.79
C ILE A 139 5.14 -1.80 -4.21
N PHE A 140 4.46 -2.57 -5.05
CA PHE A 140 3.97 -3.89 -4.71
C PHE A 140 4.94 -4.91 -5.29
N ASN A 141 5.87 -5.41 -4.45
CA ASN A 141 6.79 -6.45 -4.88
C ASN A 141 6.17 -7.82 -4.60
N SER A 142 5.64 -8.43 -5.65
CA SER A 142 5.04 -9.76 -5.65
C SER A 142 5.95 -10.82 -6.26
N ALA A 143 7.24 -10.54 -6.37
CA ALA A 143 8.21 -11.51 -6.86
C ALA A 143 8.35 -12.69 -5.89
N HIS A 144 8.58 -13.89 -6.44
CA HIS A 144 8.77 -15.11 -5.66
C HIS A 144 9.89 -15.97 -6.26
N GLY A 145 10.94 -16.17 -5.48
CA GLY A 145 12.12 -16.91 -5.92
C GLY A 145 11.82 -18.36 -6.29
N GLY A 146 12.51 -18.88 -7.32
CA GLY A 146 12.43 -20.30 -7.72
C GLY A 146 11.16 -20.71 -8.45
N GLN A 147 10.22 -19.80 -8.71
CA GLN A 147 8.97 -20.15 -9.39
C GLN A 147 9.08 -20.10 -10.92
N PRO A 148 8.40 -21.01 -11.64
CA PRO A 148 8.33 -20.98 -13.10
C PRO A 148 7.42 -19.83 -13.58
N ILE A 149 7.56 -19.46 -14.86
CA ILE A 149 6.76 -18.40 -15.47
C ILE A 149 5.25 -18.62 -15.34
N SER A 150 4.82 -19.88 -15.37
CA SER A 150 3.40 -20.24 -15.21
C SER A 150 2.79 -19.83 -13.87
N PHE A 151 3.61 -19.69 -12.84
CA PHE A 151 3.18 -19.20 -11.53
C PHE A 151 2.73 -17.72 -11.57
N PHE A 152 3.28 -16.95 -12.51
CA PHE A 152 3.01 -15.52 -12.67
C PHE A 152 1.96 -15.23 -13.75
N GLN A 153 1.54 -16.24 -14.49
CA GLN A 153 0.52 -16.08 -15.54
C GLN A 153 -0.89 -16.07 -14.95
N ALA A 154 -1.78 -15.36 -15.63
CA ALA A 154 -3.21 -15.37 -15.30
C ALA A 154 -3.74 -16.80 -15.38
N PRO A 155 -4.46 -17.31 -14.37
CA PRO A 155 -5.13 -18.58 -14.46
C PRO A 155 -6.26 -18.53 -15.48
N THR A 156 -6.55 -19.66 -16.13
CA THR A 156 -7.65 -19.77 -17.11
C THR A 156 -9.02 -19.53 -16.49
N ASN A 157 -9.17 -19.74 -15.19
CA ASN A 157 -10.36 -19.43 -14.41
C ASN A 157 -10.04 -18.39 -13.35
N TYR A 158 -10.54 -17.18 -13.51
CA TYR A 158 -10.32 -16.05 -12.60
C TYR A 158 -10.95 -16.21 -11.21
N SER A 159 -11.88 -17.16 -11.07
CA SER A 159 -12.57 -17.34 -9.80
C SER A 159 -11.67 -18.03 -8.78
N SER A 160 -11.10 -17.27 -7.88
CA SER A 160 -10.60 -17.70 -6.58
C SER A 160 -9.24 -18.39 -6.48
N SER A 161 -8.38 -18.43 -7.49
CA SER A 161 -7.08 -19.10 -7.32
C SER A 161 -6.03 -18.16 -6.71
N THR A 162 -5.97 -18.12 -5.41
CA THR A 162 -4.82 -17.55 -4.66
C THR A 162 -3.55 -18.41 -4.77
N ASN A 163 -3.60 -19.50 -5.56
CA ASN A 163 -2.47 -20.41 -5.77
C ASN A 163 -1.45 -19.90 -6.79
N SER A 164 -1.79 -18.88 -7.56
CA SER A 164 -0.86 -18.20 -8.46
C SER A 164 -0.56 -16.78 -7.93
N ASN A 165 0.60 -16.28 -8.30
CA ASN A 165 0.95 -14.90 -7.91
C ASN A 165 0.04 -13.86 -8.57
N TYR A 166 -0.44 -14.14 -9.77
CA TYR A 166 -1.41 -13.28 -10.46
C TYR A 166 -2.71 -13.15 -9.67
N GLY A 167 -3.26 -14.27 -9.19
CA GLY A 167 -4.48 -14.25 -8.39
C GLY A 167 -4.33 -13.46 -7.08
N ARG A 168 -3.15 -13.50 -6.48
CA ARG A 168 -2.84 -12.74 -5.25
C ARG A 168 -2.76 -11.24 -5.46
N LEU A 169 -2.36 -10.81 -6.65
CA LEU A 169 -2.36 -9.38 -7.02
C LEU A 169 -3.74 -8.86 -7.40
N TYR A 170 -4.63 -9.77 -7.78
CA TYR A 170 -5.97 -9.41 -8.23
C TYR A 170 -6.97 -9.28 -7.06
N TYR A 171 -6.77 -10.02 -5.97
CA TYR A 171 -7.60 -9.99 -4.76
C TYR A 171 -6.93 -9.22 -3.62
#